data_69a9c876c15fb40132c2b86377742bbd
#
_entry.id   69a9c876c15fb40132c2b86377742bbd
#
_cell.length_a   1.000
_cell.length_b   1.000
_cell.length_c   1.000
_cell.angle_alpha   90.00
_cell.angle_beta   90.00
_cell.angle_gamma   90.00
#
_symmetry.space_group_name_H-M   'P 1'
#
loop_
_entity.id
_entity.type
_entity.pdbx_description
1 polymer ?
#
loop_
_entity_poly.entity_id
_entity_poly.type
_entity_poly.pdbx_seq_one_letter_code
_entity_poly.pdbx_strand_id
1 'polypeptide(L)'
;MRQVLLVVDVQSTFSPPEWLVDGLRVLSANIPTIASVELHDEQVTPFERQLGWHPAAQDDSLIEADQVFVKHGYGQSAEAIAYIRQLGVERVLVCGLQTDTCVLAAGFALFDAGLMPTLVTDMTVGSALDRSAKMGIALWQHHFGQVTTSAEVLADLAGERQG
;
A
#
# COMPACT_ATOMS: atom_id res chain seq x y z
N MET A 1 11.62 -15.49 6.38
CA MET A 1 11.87 -14.22 5.62
C MET A 1 11.29 -13.05 6.39
N ARG A 2 12.11 -12.04 6.71
CA ARG A 2 11.62 -10.81 7.39
C ARG A 2 10.87 -9.95 6.39
N GLN A 3 9.62 -9.65 6.69
CA GLN A 3 8.76 -8.86 5.82
C GLN A 3 7.86 -7.91 6.62
N VAL A 4 7.42 -6.86 5.96
CA VAL A 4 6.47 -5.88 6.49
C VAL A 4 5.35 -5.68 5.48
N LEU A 5 4.14 -5.43 5.96
CA LEU A 5 2.99 -5.07 5.16
C LEU A 5 2.88 -3.54 5.09
N LEU A 6 2.86 -2.98 3.89
CA LEU A 6 2.55 -1.57 3.65
C LEU A 6 1.12 -1.47 3.10
N VAL A 7 0.23 -0.93 3.92
CA VAL A 7 -1.18 -0.69 3.57
C VAL A 7 -1.30 0.74 3.07
N VAL A 8 -1.58 0.89 1.78
CA VAL A 8 -1.61 2.19 1.09
C VAL A 8 -3.03 2.73 1.07
N ASP A 9 -3.28 3.83 1.78
CA ASP A 9 -4.46 4.69 1.69
C ASP A 9 -5.81 3.99 1.82
N VAL A 10 -5.88 2.97 2.68
CA VAL A 10 -7.14 2.29 3.01
C VAL A 10 -7.89 3.15 4.04
N GLN A 11 -8.61 4.13 3.53
CA GLN A 11 -9.24 5.20 4.29
C GLN A 11 -10.60 5.58 3.70
N SER A 12 -11.49 6.16 4.49
CA SER A 12 -12.88 6.42 4.14
C SER A 12 -13.05 7.29 2.90
N THR A 13 -12.15 8.27 2.68
CA THR A 13 -12.23 9.17 1.51
C THR A 13 -12.19 8.43 0.18
N PHE A 14 -11.59 7.24 0.10
CA PHE A 14 -11.49 6.44 -1.11
C PHE A 14 -12.51 5.30 -1.18
N SER A 15 -13.43 5.21 -0.22
CA SER A 15 -14.51 4.22 -0.19
C SER A 15 -14.04 2.78 -0.48
N PRO A 16 -13.07 2.24 0.29
CA PRO A 16 -12.57 0.89 0.05
C PRO A 16 -13.70 -0.14 0.20
N PRO A 17 -13.75 -1.18 -0.65
CA PRO A 17 -14.73 -2.23 -0.52
C PRO A 17 -14.51 -3.00 0.79
N GLU A 18 -15.61 -3.48 1.38
CA GLU A 18 -15.59 -4.19 2.67
C GLU A 18 -14.70 -5.43 2.63
N TRP A 19 -14.73 -6.20 1.54
CA TRP A 19 -13.88 -7.39 1.39
C TRP A 19 -12.38 -7.07 1.47
N LEU A 20 -11.96 -5.90 0.97
CA LEU A 20 -10.57 -5.46 1.06
C LEU A 20 -10.19 -5.13 2.51
N VAL A 21 -11.03 -4.36 3.19
CA VAL A 21 -10.80 -4.00 4.59
C VAL A 21 -10.72 -5.25 5.47
N ASP A 22 -11.65 -6.19 5.29
CA ASP A 22 -11.68 -7.44 6.05
C ASP A 22 -10.45 -8.31 5.77
N GLY A 23 -10.07 -8.47 4.51
CA GLY A 23 -8.87 -9.23 4.13
C GLY A 23 -7.58 -8.61 4.67
N LEU A 24 -7.46 -7.29 4.64
CA LEU A 24 -6.30 -6.58 5.18
C LEU A 24 -6.23 -6.66 6.71
N ARG A 25 -7.35 -6.69 7.40
CA ARG A 25 -7.37 -6.94 8.86
C ARG A 25 -6.81 -8.31 9.22
N VAL A 26 -7.08 -9.32 8.41
CA VAL A 26 -6.50 -10.65 8.59
C VAL A 26 -4.98 -10.62 8.38
N LEU A 27 -4.50 -9.98 7.32
CA LEU A 27 -3.06 -9.87 7.06
C LEU A 27 -2.36 -9.07 8.16
N SER A 28 -2.87 -7.90 8.53
CA SER A 28 -2.24 -7.02 9.53
C SER A 28 -2.17 -7.64 10.91
N ALA A 29 -3.09 -8.55 11.25
CA ALA A 29 -3.04 -9.31 12.49
C ALA A 29 -1.88 -10.34 12.56
N ASN A 30 -1.27 -10.65 11.41
CA ASN A 30 -0.25 -11.69 11.28
C ASN A 30 1.13 -11.18 10.86
N ILE A 31 1.23 -9.94 10.40
CA ILE A 31 2.45 -9.34 9.85
C ILE A 31 2.63 -7.95 10.45
N PRO A 32 3.86 -7.55 10.84
CA PRO A 32 4.14 -6.15 11.16
C PRO A 32 3.65 -5.23 10.04
N THR A 33 2.88 -4.22 10.39
CA THR A 33 2.13 -3.42 9.42
C THR A 33 2.42 -1.94 9.57
N ILE A 34 2.62 -1.30 8.43
CA ILE A 34 2.73 0.15 8.27
C ILE A 34 1.55 0.59 7.40
N ALA A 35 0.92 1.69 7.72
CA ALA A 35 -0.12 2.29 6.90
C ALA A 35 0.29 3.68 6.44
N SER A 36 -0.09 4.04 5.22
CA SER A 36 -0.10 5.43 4.77
C SER A 36 -1.52 5.97 4.74
N VAL A 37 -1.64 7.25 5.04
CA VAL A 37 -2.89 8.02 4.94
C VAL A 37 -2.62 9.26 4.12
N GLU A 38 -3.39 9.46 3.05
CA GLU A 38 -3.32 10.64 2.21
C GLU A 38 -4.30 11.68 2.73
N LEU A 39 -3.77 12.84 3.16
CA LEU A 39 -4.54 13.98 3.60
C LEU A 39 -4.31 15.15 2.64
N HIS A 40 -5.39 15.77 2.17
CA HIS A 40 -5.27 16.87 1.23
C HIS A 40 -4.63 18.11 1.88
N ASP A 41 -3.64 18.64 1.18
CA ASP A 41 -3.04 19.95 1.43
C ASP A 41 -2.76 20.61 0.06
N GLU A 42 -3.60 21.56 -0.33
CA GLU A 42 -3.51 22.21 -1.64
C GLU A 42 -2.22 23.02 -1.85
N GLN A 43 -1.53 23.37 -0.75
CA GLN A 43 -0.22 24.04 -0.85
C GLN A 43 0.89 23.04 -1.22
N VAL A 44 0.70 21.76 -0.93
CA VAL A 44 1.67 20.70 -1.23
C VAL A 44 1.38 20.08 -2.60
N THR A 45 0.12 19.68 -2.85
CA THR A 45 -0.29 19.04 -4.11
C THR A 45 -1.54 19.71 -4.69
N PRO A 46 -1.51 20.01 -6.01
CA PRO A 46 -2.53 20.85 -6.64
C PRO A 46 -3.78 20.06 -7.08
N PHE A 47 -4.33 19.23 -6.23
CA PHE A 47 -5.48 18.39 -6.58
C PHE A 47 -6.67 19.21 -7.04
N GLU A 48 -7.10 20.21 -6.23
CA GLU A 48 -8.28 20.99 -6.56
C GLU A 48 -8.04 21.88 -7.80
N ARG A 49 -6.98 22.65 -7.81
CA ARG A 49 -6.73 23.60 -8.91
C ARG A 49 -6.38 22.94 -10.23
N GLN A 50 -5.86 21.69 -10.21
CA GLN A 50 -5.49 20.96 -11.44
C GLN A 50 -6.53 19.95 -11.86
N LEU A 51 -7.17 19.25 -10.92
CA LEU A 51 -8.06 18.14 -11.21
C LEU A 51 -9.53 18.41 -10.83
N GLY A 52 -9.82 19.48 -10.11
CA GLY A 52 -11.17 19.77 -9.62
C GLY A 52 -11.68 18.78 -8.57
N TRP A 53 -10.77 18.06 -7.93
CA TRP A 53 -11.05 17.08 -6.89
C TRP A 53 -9.87 16.99 -5.91
N HIS A 54 -10.16 16.59 -4.70
CA HIS A 54 -9.14 16.29 -3.70
C HIS A 54 -9.61 15.25 -2.69
N PRO A 55 -8.71 14.46 -2.06
CA PRO A 55 -9.06 13.62 -0.92
C PRO A 55 -9.41 14.47 0.30
N ALA A 56 -10.01 13.86 1.31
CA ALA A 56 -10.33 14.56 2.55
C ALA A 56 -9.06 15.15 3.21
N ALA A 57 -9.19 16.31 3.83
CA ALA A 57 -8.11 16.95 4.61
C ALA A 57 -7.92 16.28 5.98
N GLN A 58 -8.92 15.56 6.46
CA GLN A 58 -8.92 14.81 7.72
C GLN A 58 -9.46 13.41 7.45
N ASP A 59 -8.68 12.39 7.77
CA ASP A 59 -9.07 11.00 7.60
C ASP A 59 -8.10 10.10 8.38
N ASP A 60 -8.46 8.85 8.60
CA ASP A 60 -7.65 7.87 9.30
C ASP A 60 -7.54 6.57 8.51
N SER A 61 -6.53 5.77 8.81
CA SER A 61 -6.45 4.39 8.31
C SER A 61 -7.56 3.55 8.91
N LEU A 62 -8.25 2.78 8.05
CA LEU A 62 -9.23 1.77 8.50
C LEU A 62 -8.56 0.48 8.96
N ILE A 63 -7.25 0.35 8.75
CA ILE A 63 -6.45 -0.80 9.17
C ILE A 63 -5.54 -0.37 10.32
N GLU A 64 -5.58 -1.15 11.40
CA GLU A 64 -4.65 -0.98 12.51
C GLU A 64 -3.22 -1.30 12.05
N ALA A 65 -2.29 -0.43 12.39
CA ALA A 65 -0.89 -0.54 11.99
C ALA A 65 0.06 -0.14 13.12
N ASP A 66 1.27 -0.69 13.11
CA ASP A 66 2.31 -0.35 14.09
C ASP A 66 2.78 1.10 13.95
N GLN A 67 2.77 1.60 12.71
CA GLN A 67 3.09 2.98 12.37
C GLN A 67 2.15 3.48 11.25
N VAL A 68 1.71 4.72 11.37
CA VAL A 68 0.93 5.40 10.35
C VAL A 68 1.70 6.63 9.88
N PHE A 69 1.89 6.77 8.57
CA PHE A 69 2.55 7.90 7.95
C PHE A 69 1.58 8.70 7.10
N VAL A 70 1.54 10.00 7.33
CA VAL A 70 0.73 10.92 6.52
C VAL A 70 1.52 11.31 5.27
N LYS A 71 0.82 11.34 4.15
CA LYS A 71 1.33 11.89 2.88
C LYS A 71 0.30 12.85 2.27
N HIS A 72 0.73 13.71 1.37
CA HIS A 72 -0.11 14.73 0.75
C HIS A 72 -0.23 14.59 -0.76
N GLY A 73 0.19 13.46 -1.30
CA GLY A 73 0.18 13.17 -2.73
C GLY A 73 0.23 11.67 -3.01
N TYR A 74 0.56 11.31 -4.23
CA TYR A 74 0.57 9.91 -4.66
C TYR A 74 1.68 9.07 -4.03
N GLY A 75 2.87 9.64 -3.89
CA GLY A 75 4.05 8.93 -3.40
C GLY A 75 4.09 8.81 -1.88
N GLN A 76 4.79 7.81 -1.40
CA GLN A 76 5.08 7.65 0.03
C GLN A 76 5.98 8.79 0.53
N SER A 77 5.81 9.16 1.80
CA SER A 77 6.68 10.15 2.44
C SER A 77 8.11 9.63 2.58
N ALA A 78 9.08 10.54 2.61
CA ALA A 78 10.48 10.19 2.86
C ALA A 78 10.66 9.51 4.22
N GLU A 79 9.89 9.91 5.22
CA GLU A 79 9.87 9.34 6.57
C GLU A 79 9.42 7.87 6.55
N ALA A 80 8.37 7.55 5.78
CA ALA A 80 7.89 6.17 5.64
C ALA A 80 8.96 5.27 5.01
N ILE A 81 9.58 5.72 3.94
CA ILE A 81 10.65 4.97 3.26
C ILE A 81 11.86 4.78 4.18
N ALA A 82 12.29 5.83 4.89
CA ALA A 82 13.39 5.75 5.84
C ALA A 82 13.10 4.75 6.98
N TYR A 83 11.87 4.77 7.50
CA TYR A 83 11.44 3.83 8.54
C TYR A 83 11.49 2.37 8.05
N ILE A 84 10.96 2.10 6.85
CA ILE A 84 10.99 0.75 6.28
C ILE A 84 12.43 0.26 6.08
N ARG A 85 13.33 1.13 5.61
CA ARG A 85 14.75 0.79 5.48
C ARG A 85 15.39 0.42 6.82
N GLN A 86 15.06 1.14 7.90
CA GLN A 86 15.57 0.85 9.24
C GLN A 86 15.10 -0.48 9.80
N LEU A 87 13.94 -0.99 9.37
CA LEU A 87 13.44 -2.29 9.79
C LEU A 87 14.33 -3.44 9.29
N GLY A 88 15.13 -3.23 8.27
CA GLY A 88 16.00 -4.25 7.70
C GLY A 88 15.24 -5.47 7.17
N VAL A 89 14.05 -5.25 6.62
CA VAL A 89 13.23 -6.30 6.04
C VAL A 89 13.75 -6.73 4.68
N GLU A 90 13.50 -8.00 4.33
CA GLU A 90 13.90 -8.58 3.04
C GLU A 90 12.85 -8.35 1.95
N ARG A 91 11.60 -8.12 2.34
CA ARG A 91 10.49 -7.91 1.42
C ARG A 91 9.46 -6.94 2.00
N VAL A 92 8.93 -6.05 1.17
CA VAL A 92 7.82 -5.16 1.52
C VAL A 92 6.60 -5.63 0.73
N LEU A 93 5.60 -6.16 1.44
CA LEU A 93 4.32 -6.51 0.86
C LEU A 93 3.49 -5.25 0.72
N VAL A 94 3.02 -4.94 -0.48
CA VAL A 94 2.26 -3.72 -0.76
C VAL A 94 0.83 -4.08 -1.14
N CYS A 95 -0.12 -3.39 -0.56
CA CYS A 95 -1.56 -3.58 -0.76
C CYS A 95 -2.31 -2.26 -0.60
N GLY A 96 -3.60 -2.25 -0.89
CA GLY A 96 -4.47 -1.08 -0.67
C GLY A 96 -4.95 -0.42 -1.95
N LEU A 97 -5.05 0.89 -1.94
CA LEU A 97 -5.68 1.72 -2.97
C LEU A 97 -4.74 2.82 -3.46
N GLN A 98 -4.74 3.12 -4.73
CA GLN A 98 -5.30 2.38 -5.88
C GLN A 98 -4.15 1.76 -6.62
N THR A 99 -4.33 0.58 -7.16
CA THR A 99 -3.26 -0.25 -7.73
C THR A 99 -2.40 0.48 -8.75
N ASP A 100 -3.04 1.21 -9.67
CA ASP A 100 -2.41 1.96 -10.76
C ASP A 100 -1.99 3.39 -10.36
N THR A 101 -2.13 3.77 -9.11
CA THR A 101 -1.90 5.14 -8.63
C THR A 101 -0.96 5.13 -7.40
N CYS A 102 -1.50 5.29 -6.20
CA CYS A 102 -0.69 5.38 -4.97
C CYS A 102 0.04 4.08 -4.64
N VAL A 103 -0.55 2.93 -4.92
CA VAL A 103 0.11 1.63 -4.76
C VAL A 103 1.29 1.50 -5.72
N LEU A 104 1.11 1.85 -6.99
CA LEU A 104 2.18 1.85 -7.99
C LEU A 104 3.28 2.86 -7.62
N ALA A 105 2.91 4.05 -7.17
CA ALA A 105 3.85 5.07 -6.70
C ALA A 105 4.68 4.57 -5.50
N ALA A 106 4.06 3.85 -4.56
CA ALA A 106 4.77 3.18 -3.47
C ALA A 106 5.78 2.16 -4.00
N GLY A 107 5.43 1.40 -5.01
CA GLY A 107 6.32 0.46 -5.69
C GLY A 107 7.58 1.14 -6.22
N PHE A 108 7.44 2.24 -6.95
CA PHE A 108 8.57 3.01 -7.43
C PHE A 108 9.44 3.55 -6.30
N ALA A 109 8.85 4.14 -5.28
CA ALA A 109 9.60 4.69 -4.15
C ALA A 109 10.40 3.63 -3.39
N LEU A 110 9.80 2.46 -3.16
CA LEU A 110 10.45 1.33 -2.49
C LEU A 110 11.57 0.74 -3.36
N PHE A 111 11.30 0.55 -4.65
CA PHE A 111 12.28 0.02 -5.59
C PHE A 111 13.51 0.94 -5.71
N ASP A 112 13.29 2.24 -5.87
CA ASP A 112 14.36 3.23 -5.96
C ASP A 112 15.16 3.35 -4.64
N ALA A 113 14.56 2.98 -3.52
CA ALA A 113 15.24 2.92 -2.22
C ALA A 113 16.03 1.62 -1.99
N GLY A 114 16.06 0.71 -2.97
CA GLY A 114 16.76 -0.58 -2.88
C GLY A 114 16.01 -1.63 -2.06
N LEU A 115 14.71 -1.43 -1.86
CA LEU A 115 13.83 -2.38 -1.20
C LEU A 115 13.16 -3.30 -2.23
N MET A 116 12.58 -4.40 -1.77
CA MET A 116 11.93 -5.38 -2.64
C MET A 116 10.40 -5.28 -2.51
N PRO A 117 9.74 -4.41 -3.28
CA PRO A 117 8.28 -4.31 -3.26
C PRO A 117 7.65 -5.52 -3.92
N THR A 118 6.68 -6.13 -3.24
CA THR A 118 5.90 -7.27 -3.73
C THR A 118 4.42 -6.95 -3.59
N LEU A 119 3.69 -6.93 -4.70
CA LEU A 119 2.25 -6.62 -4.67
C LEU A 119 1.43 -7.83 -4.22
N VAL A 120 0.54 -7.63 -3.27
CA VAL A 120 -0.48 -8.62 -2.89
C VAL A 120 -1.70 -8.42 -3.80
N THR A 121 -1.78 -9.19 -4.88
CA THR A 121 -2.67 -8.93 -6.03
C THR A 121 -4.16 -9.03 -5.73
N ASP A 122 -4.54 -9.82 -4.74
CA ASP A 122 -5.93 -9.99 -4.28
C ASP A 122 -6.31 -9.03 -3.13
N MET A 123 -5.38 -8.15 -2.73
CA MET A 123 -5.58 -7.15 -1.66
C MET A 123 -5.34 -5.72 -2.18
N THR A 124 -5.80 -5.44 -3.38
CA THR A 124 -5.70 -4.12 -4.00
C THR A 124 -6.88 -3.88 -4.93
N VAL A 125 -7.24 -2.61 -5.13
CA VAL A 125 -8.33 -2.18 -6.03
C VAL A 125 -7.82 -1.06 -6.90
N GLY A 126 -8.10 -1.12 -8.20
CA GLY A 126 -7.70 -0.11 -9.16
C GLY A 126 -8.47 1.20 -9.07
N SER A 127 -7.97 2.21 -9.78
CA SER A 127 -8.64 3.50 -9.92
C SER A 127 -9.92 3.41 -10.76
N ALA A 128 -10.58 4.55 -10.94
CA ALA A 128 -11.75 4.63 -11.82
C ALA A 128 -11.46 4.22 -13.27
N LEU A 129 -10.20 4.21 -13.70
CA LEU A 129 -9.79 3.73 -15.02
C LEU A 129 -9.91 2.22 -15.14
N ASP A 130 -9.62 1.48 -14.10
CA ASP A 130 -9.69 0.02 -14.08
C ASP A 130 -9.81 -0.50 -12.64
N ARG A 131 -11.04 -0.60 -12.17
CA ARG A 131 -11.35 -1.11 -10.81
C ARG A 131 -10.92 -2.55 -10.60
N SER A 132 -10.79 -3.34 -11.65
CA SER A 132 -10.32 -4.73 -11.57
C SER A 132 -8.85 -4.87 -11.16
N ALA A 133 -8.10 -3.78 -11.16
CA ALA A 133 -6.67 -3.71 -10.92
C ALA A 133 -5.78 -4.41 -11.97
N LYS A 134 -6.33 -4.96 -13.05
CA LYS A 134 -5.55 -5.67 -14.08
C LYS A 134 -4.45 -4.79 -14.68
N MET A 135 -4.78 -3.54 -15.01
CA MET A 135 -3.82 -2.58 -15.56
C MET A 135 -2.70 -2.29 -14.54
N GLY A 136 -3.05 -1.99 -13.30
CA GLY A 136 -2.07 -1.71 -12.24
C GLY A 136 -1.18 -2.91 -11.94
N ILE A 137 -1.74 -4.12 -11.90
CA ILE A 137 -0.98 -5.37 -11.71
C ILE A 137 -0.01 -5.58 -12.88
N ALA A 138 -0.44 -5.36 -14.11
CA ALA A 138 0.42 -5.48 -15.29
C ALA A 138 1.60 -4.50 -15.24
N LEU A 139 1.34 -3.24 -14.86
CA LEU A 139 2.38 -2.23 -14.65
C LEU A 139 3.35 -2.64 -13.54
N TRP A 140 2.85 -3.15 -12.44
CA TRP A 140 3.67 -3.64 -11.33
C TRP A 140 4.59 -4.78 -11.76
N GLN A 141 4.03 -5.79 -12.41
CA GLN A 141 4.81 -6.93 -12.92
C GLN A 141 5.87 -6.49 -13.92
N HIS A 142 5.54 -5.55 -14.78
CA HIS A 142 6.50 -5.01 -15.76
C HIS A 142 7.68 -4.30 -15.10
N HIS A 143 7.42 -3.47 -14.09
CA HIS A 143 8.45 -2.63 -13.47
C HIS A 143 9.20 -3.31 -12.32
N PHE A 144 8.54 -4.17 -11.53
CA PHE A 144 9.12 -4.72 -10.31
C PHE A 144 9.17 -6.26 -10.29
N GLY A 145 8.40 -6.92 -11.12
CA GLY A 145 8.44 -8.37 -11.32
C GLY A 145 7.86 -9.23 -10.20
N GLN A 146 7.63 -8.70 -9.01
CA GLN A 146 7.22 -9.49 -7.84
C GLN A 146 5.77 -9.26 -7.45
N VAL A 147 5.02 -10.35 -7.45
CA VAL A 147 3.62 -10.41 -7.01
C VAL A 147 3.39 -11.65 -6.15
N THR A 148 2.38 -11.60 -5.30
CA THR A 148 1.94 -12.72 -4.48
C THR A 148 0.43 -12.60 -4.22
N THR A 149 -0.15 -13.58 -3.52
CA THR A 149 -1.53 -13.53 -3.04
C THR A 149 -1.57 -13.56 -1.51
N SER A 150 -2.67 -13.14 -0.92
CA SER A 150 -2.85 -13.21 0.53
C SER A 150 -2.76 -14.64 1.07
N ALA A 151 -3.27 -15.61 0.31
CA ALA A 151 -3.19 -17.02 0.68
C ALA A 151 -1.75 -17.54 0.71
N GLU A 152 -0.93 -17.17 -0.27
CA GLU A 152 0.50 -17.52 -0.30
C GLU A 152 1.25 -16.89 0.88
N VAL A 153 1.00 -15.62 1.17
CA VAL A 153 1.60 -14.93 2.31
C VAL A 153 1.26 -15.63 3.63
N LEU A 154 -0.01 -15.96 3.85
CA LEU A 154 -0.43 -16.65 5.08
C LEU A 154 0.14 -18.07 5.17
N ALA A 155 0.27 -18.78 4.05
CA ALA A 155 0.89 -20.11 4.00
C ALA A 155 2.37 -20.04 4.36
N ASP A 156 3.11 -19.07 3.83
CA ASP A 156 4.52 -18.85 4.15
C ASP A 156 4.72 -18.60 5.65
N LEU A 157 3.89 -17.73 6.24
CA LEU A 157 3.93 -17.45 7.69
C LEU A 157 3.64 -18.69 8.55
N ALA A 158 2.69 -19.53 8.13
CA ALA A 158 2.37 -20.76 8.83
C ALA A 158 3.55 -21.76 8.78
N GLY A 159 4.23 -21.84 7.62
CA GLY A 159 5.41 -22.67 7.43
C GLY A 159 6.59 -22.24 8.32
N GLU A 160 6.82 -20.94 8.43
CA GLU A 160 7.89 -20.38 9.27
C GLU A 160 7.67 -20.62 10.79
N ARG A 161 6.42 -20.69 11.23
CA ARG A 161 6.08 -20.98 12.65
C ARG A 161 6.28 -22.44 13.04
N GLN A 162 6.33 -23.35 12.08
CA GLN A 162 6.50 -24.81 12.29
C GLN A 162 7.97 -25.27 12.20
N GLY A 163 8.85 -24.43 11.71
CA GLY A 163 10.29 -24.68 11.59
C GLY A 163 11.09 -24.03 12.69
#